data_70eea5a320569672769ae495985832f0
#
_entry.id   70eea5a320569672769ae495985832f0
#
_cell.length_a   1.000
_cell.length_b   1.000
_cell.length_c   1.000
_cell.angle_alpha   90.00
_cell.angle_beta   90.00
_cell.angle_gamma   90.00
#
_symmetry.space_group_name_H-M   'P 1'
#
loop_
_entity.id
_entity.type
_entity.pdbx_description
1 polymer ?
#
loop_
_entity_poly.entity_id
_entity_poly.type
_entity_poly.pdbx_seq_one_letter_code
_entity_poly.pdbx_strand_id
1 'polypeptide(L)'
;LILLFAYGLAISTDDIYDNSYALVIGIDKYENVQPLNYAVKDAESIQDILVNTFDFPEGNVTLLKNKDATKQNIIQAFSDITTKAEESDRVLIYFAGHGETMDLSEGGEMGYLLPVDGTINNLYVSSIGMDELEKISLMSKAKHTLYLVDACYGGIAAVGSRGLNASSTPNYIEKITKNRAVQIIT
;
A
#
# COMPACT_ATOMS: atom_id res chain seq x y z
N LEU A 1 24.31 -45.27 11.92
CA LEU A 1 23.62 -44.03 12.32
C LEU A 1 23.56 -43.10 11.10
N ILE A 2 22.42 -43.09 10.37
CA ILE A 2 22.22 -42.23 9.20
C ILE A 2 21.66 -40.92 9.72
N LEU A 3 22.46 -39.84 9.66
CA LEU A 3 21.97 -38.45 9.88
C LEU A 3 21.19 -38.02 8.64
N LEU A 4 19.89 -38.03 8.73
CA LEU A 4 19.01 -37.33 7.77
C LEU A 4 19.09 -35.82 8.04
N PHE A 5 19.84 -35.08 7.23
CA PHE A 5 19.75 -33.64 7.14
C PHE A 5 18.44 -33.29 6.38
N ALA A 6 17.42 -32.86 7.11
CA ALA A 6 16.27 -32.22 6.51
C ALA A 6 16.71 -30.84 6.00
N TYR A 7 17.00 -30.71 4.72
CA TYR A 7 17.13 -29.43 4.06
C TYR A 7 15.70 -28.83 3.99
N GLY A 8 15.39 -27.94 4.92
CA GLY A 8 14.27 -27.03 4.76
C GLY A 8 14.60 -26.12 3.56
N LEU A 9 13.90 -26.29 2.46
CA LEU A 9 13.95 -25.34 1.34
C LEU A 9 13.39 -24.02 1.87
N ALA A 10 14.26 -23.05 2.13
CA ALA A 10 13.86 -21.68 2.37
C ALA A 10 13.35 -21.15 1.02
N ILE A 11 12.06 -20.78 0.95
CA ILE A 11 11.49 -20.11 -0.22
C ILE A 11 12.02 -18.68 -0.19
N SER A 12 12.73 -18.27 -1.25
CA SER A 12 13.17 -16.89 -1.42
C SER A 12 12.08 -16.04 -2.07
N THR A 13 12.18 -14.72 -1.98
CA THR A 13 11.26 -13.79 -2.68
C THR A 13 11.30 -13.98 -4.18
N ASP A 14 12.47 -14.29 -4.74
CA ASP A 14 12.66 -14.53 -6.18
C ASP A 14 12.00 -15.82 -6.67
N ASP A 15 11.71 -16.76 -5.77
CA ASP A 15 10.91 -17.95 -6.10
C ASP A 15 9.42 -17.65 -6.25
N ILE A 16 8.98 -16.48 -5.76
CA ILE A 16 7.55 -16.09 -5.68
C ILE A 16 7.22 -14.96 -6.65
N TYR A 17 8.15 -13.99 -6.83
CA TYR A 17 7.90 -12.77 -7.59
C TYR A 17 9.02 -12.51 -8.61
N ASP A 18 8.61 -12.18 -9.83
CA ASP A 18 9.53 -11.78 -10.89
C ASP A 18 10.03 -10.35 -10.69
N ASN A 19 9.12 -9.44 -10.28
CA ASN A 19 9.44 -8.04 -9.98
C ASN A 19 8.72 -7.55 -8.73
N SER A 20 9.25 -6.45 -8.18
CA SER A 20 8.70 -5.75 -7.04
C SER A 20 8.59 -4.27 -7.36
N TYR A 21 7.40 -3.69 -7.19
CA TYR A 21 7.12 -2.27 -7.39
C TYR A 21 6.59 -1.64 -6.12
N ALA A 22 6.96 -0.39 -5.84
CA ALA A 22 6.40 0.34 -4.72
C ALA A 22 6.09 1.80 -5.07
N LEU A 23 4.98 2.30 -4.49
CA LEU A 23 4.68 3.71 -4.37
C LEU A 23 4.71 4.08 -2.90
N VAL A 24 5.61 4.97 -2.54
CA VAL A 24 5.80 5.42 -1.16
C VAL A 24 5.48 6.90 -1.09
N ILE A 25 4.56 7.28 -0.20
CA ILE A 25 4.03 8.64 -0.10
C ILE A 25 4.20 9.13 1.33
N GLY A 26 4.78 10.33 1.51
CA GLY A 26 4.93 10.98 2.81
C GLY A 26 4.64 12.46 2.73
N ILE A 27 3.68 12.96 3.51
CA ILE A 27 3.24 14.35 3.44
C ILE A 27 3.25 14.98 4.83
N ASP A 28 4.19 15.89 5.06
CA ASP A 28 4.25 16.75 6.25
C ASP A 28 3.66 18.13 5.99
N LYS A 29 3.86 18.70 4.77
CA LYS A 29 3.51 20.09 4.44
C LYS A 29 2.34 20.11 3.48
N TYR A 30 1.16 20.36 4.02
CA TYR A 30 -0.09 20.48 3.29
C TYR A 30 -0.36 21.93 2.89
N GLU A 31 -1.14 22.13 1.84
CA GLU A 31 -1.58 23.46 1.39
C GLU A 31 -2.80 23.97 2.20
N ASN A 32 -3.69 23.07 2.63
CA ASN A 32 -5.01 23.43 3.13
C ASN A 32 -5.32 22.89 4.54
N VAL A 33 -4.44 22.09 5.13
CA VAL A 33 -4.63 21.50 6.47
C VAL A 33 -3.36 21.66 7.31
N GLN A 34 -3.44 21.36 8.60
CA GLN A 34 -2.30 21.48 9.50
C GLN A 34 -1.13 20.56 9.09
N PRO A 35 0.13 21.02 9.24
CA PRO A 35 1.28 20.19 8.89
C PRO A 35 1.47 19.03 9.86
N LEU A 36 2.12 17.96 9.39
CA LEU A 36 2.68 16.88 10.18
C LEU A 36 4.20 17.05 10.34
N ASN A 37 4.86 16.14 11.08
CA ASN A 37 6.28 16.29 11.39
C ASN A 37 7.14 15.07 11.01
N TYR A 38 6.54 13.91 10.76
CA TYR A 38 7.26 12.65 10.63
C TYR A 38 6.89 11.84 9.39
N ALA A 39 5.79 12.15 8.72
CA ALA A 39 5.29 11.35 7.58
C ALA A 39 6.31 11.24 6.43
N VAL A 40 7.04 12.31 6.14
CA VAL A 40 8.11 12.27 5.13
C VAL A 40 9.26 11.38 5.58
N LYS A 41 9.67 11.47 6.84
CA LYS A 41 10.77 10.64 7.38
C LYS A 41 10.38 9.16 7.41
N ASP A 42 9.14 8.86 7.75
CA ASP A 42 8.64 7.49 7.76
C ASP A 42 8.60 6.92 6.34
N ALA A 43 8.14 7.70 5.37
CA ALA A 43 8.18 7.33 3.95
C ALA A 43 9.62 7.07 3.44
N GLU A 44 10.59 7.93 3.79
CA GLU A 44 12.00 7.73 3.46
C GLU A 44 12.56 6.45 4.10
N SER A 45 12.19 6.18 5.35
CA SER A 45 12.60 4.95 6.04
C SER A 45 12.01 3.69 5.41
N ILE A 46 10.75 3.75 4.99
CA ILE A 46 10.11 2.65 4.26
C ILE A 46 10.79 2.42 2.91
N GLN A 47 11.08 3.47 2.13
CA GLN A 47 11.83 3.33 0.88
C GLN A 47 13.18 2.64 1.12
N ASP A 48 13.94 3.09 2.12
CA ASP A 48 15.25 2.52 2.45
C ASP A 48 15.14 1.02 2.80
N ILE A 49 14.17 0.65 3.63
CA ILE A 49 13.93 -0.74 4.02
C ILE A 49 13.50 -1.60 2.82
N LEU A 50 12.64 -1.08 1.94
CA LEU A 50 12.21 -1.82 0.75
C LEU A 50 13.38 -2.14 -0.16
N VAL A 51 14.26 -1.16 -0.41
CA VAL A 51 15.42 -1.33 -1.29
C VAL A 51 16.51 -2.19 -0.64
N ASN A 52 16.89 -1.88 0.61
CA ASN A 52 18.08 -2.48 1.23
C ASN A 52 17.80 -3.77 2.01
N THR A 53 16.54 -4.10 2.30
CA THR A 53 16.18 -5.27 3.11
C THR A 53 15.22 -6.23 2.39
N PHE A 54 14.31 -5.69 1.60
CA PHE A 54 13.27 -6.49 0.92
C PHE A 54 13.51 -6.67 -0.58
N ASP A 55 14.70 -6.29 -1.08
CA ASP A 55 15.16 -6.50 -2.45
C ASP A 55 14.24 -5.87 -3.53
N PHE A 56 13.58 -4.73 -3.21
CA PHE A 56 12.90 -3.96 -4.23
C PHE A 56 13.94 -3.23 -5.09
N PRO A 57 13.92 -3.39 -6.42
CA PRO A 57 14.82 -2.61 -7.29
C PRO A 57 14.58 -1.11 -7.08
N GLU A 58 15.63 -0.34 -6.84
CA GLU A 58 15.53 1.11 -6.57
C GLU A 58 14.74 1.84 -7.67
N GLY A 59 14.95 1.49 -8.94
CA GLY A 59 14.23 2.05 -10.08
C GLY A 59 12.74 1.71 -10.15
N ASN A 60 12.27 0.76 -9.31
CA ASN A 60 10.87 0.36 -9.20
C ASN A 60 10.18 0.95 -7.95
N VAL A 61 10.89 1.74 -7.14
CA VAL A 61 10.34 2.39 -5.95
C VAL A 61 10.15 3.89 -6.23
N THR A 62 8.92 4.31 -6.36
CA THR A 62 8.55 5.72 -6.56
C THR A 62 8.28 6.35 -5.19
N LEU A 63 9.02 7.42 -4.85
CA LEU A 63 8.81 8.20 -3.62
C LEU A 63 8.20 9.58 -3.97
N LEU A 64 7.02 9.87 -3.43
CA LEU A 64 6.36 11.17 -3.54
C LEU A 64 6.34 11.85 -2.16
N LYS A 65 6.89 13.06 -2.07
CA LYS A 65 6.97 13.82 -0.81
C LYS A 65 6.37 15.21 -0.93
N ASN A 66 5.63 15.63 0.07
CA ASN A 66 5.11 17.00 0.18
C ASN A 66 4.51 17.49 -1.15
N LYS A 67 5.06 18.56 -1.72
CA LYS A 67 4.57 19.21 -2.96
C LYS A 67 4.44 18.28 -4.16
N ASP A 68 5.17 17.19 -4.19
CA ASP A 68 5.11 16.21 -5.28
C ASP A 68 3.98 15.19 -5.09
N ALA A 69 3.41 15.10 -3.87
CA ALA A 69 2.31 14.21 -3.52
C ALA A 69 0.94 14.85 -3.74
N THR A 70 0.70 15.43 -4.90
CA THR A 70 -0.63 15.91 -5.33
C THR A 70 -1.53 14.73 -5.68
N LYS A 71 -2.87 14.93 -5.63
CA LYS A 71 -3.82 13.89 -6.06
C LYS A 71 -3.48 13.38 -7.46
N GLN A 72 -3.20 14.29 -8.40
CA GLN A 72 -2.87 13.92 -9.77
C GLN A 72 -1.61 13.05 -9.85
N ASN A 73 -0.52 13.44 -9.17
CA ASN A 73 0.74 12.71 -9.21
C ASN A 73 0.64 11.33 -8.54
N ILE A 74 -0.11 11.23 -7.43
CA ILE A 74 -0.35 9.96 -6.76
C ILE A 74 -1.12 8.99 -7.69
N ILE A 75 -2.22 9.45 -8.27
CA ILE A 75 -3.01 8.63 -9.20
C ILE A 75 -2.21 8.24 -10.44
N GLN A 76 -1.40 9.17 -10.98
CA GLN A 76 -0.52 8.87 -12.12
C GLN A 76 0.51 7.78 -11.77
N ALA A 77 1.22 7.93 -10.63
CA ALA A 77 2.20 6.95 -10.19
C ALA A 77 1.56 5.57 -9.95
N PHE A 78 0.34 5.56 -9.42
CA PHE A 78 -0.45 4.34 -9.24
C PHE A 78 -0.78 3.68 -10.59
N SER A 79 -1.26 4.48 -11.55
CA SER A 79 -1.57 4.01 -12.91
C SER A 79 -0.33 3.45 -13.60
N ASP A 80 0.82 4.09 -13.45
CA ASP A 80 2.08 3.63 -14.04
C ASP A 80 2.51 2.27 -13.48
N ILE A 81 2.41 2.09 -12.16
CA ILE A 81 2.72 0.80 -11.51
C ILE A 81 1.73 -0.29 -11.96
N THR A 82 0.43 0.01 -11.96
CA THR A 82 -0.59 -0.98 -12.37
C THR A 82 -0.46 -1.41 -13.82
N THR A 83 0.06 -0.53 -14.67
CA THR A 83 0.31 -0.81 -16.09
C THR A 83 1.58 -1.66 -16.29
N LYS A 84 2.58 -1.48 -15.43
CA LYS A 84 3.86 -2.22 -15.51
C LYS A 84 3.78 -3.60 -14.86
N ALA A 85 3.02 -3.74 -13.78
CA ALA A 85 2.99 -4.98 -13.00
C ALA A 85 2.28 -6.11 -13.74
N GLU A 86 2.89 -7.28 -13.77
CA GLU A 86 2.40 -8.49 -14.40
C GLU A 86 1.98 -9.56 -13.35
N GLU A 87 1.52 -10.72 -13.80
CA GLU A 87 0.87 -11.75 -12.95
C GLU A 87 1.79 -12.39 -11.90
N SER A 88 3.10 -12.27 -12.06
CA SER A 88 4.10 -12.77 -11.10
C SER A 88 4.75 -11.67 -10.27
N ASP A 89 4.23 -10.44 -10.32
CA ASP A 89 4.81 -9.31 -9.61
C ASP A 89 4.11 -9.01 -8.27
N ARG A 90 4.81 -8.30 -7.38
CA ARG A 90 4.22 -7.71 -6.17
C ARG A 90 4.24 -6.19 -6.22
N VAL A 91 3.22 -5.59 -5.64
CA VAL A 91 3.09 -4.13 -5.51
C VAL A 91 2.91 -3.77 -4.04
N LEU A 92 3.64 -2.78 -3.55
CA LEU A 92 3.46 -2.20 -2.23
C LEU A 92 3.13 -0.71 -2.36
N ILE A 93 2.08 -0.28 -1.69
CA ILE A 93 1.69 1.12 -1.60
C ILE A 93 1.77 1.52 -0.13
N TYR A 94 2.61 2.48 0.17
CA TYR A 94 2.73 3.08 1.49
C TYR A 94 2.26 4.53 1.47
N PHE A 95 1.44 4.90 2.42
CA PHE A 95 0.99 6.27 2.61
C PHE A 95 1.15 6.67 4.08
N ALA A 96 1.90 7.73 4.33
CA ALA A 96 1.97 8.41 5.61
C ALA A 96 1.48 9.86 5.46
N GLY A 97 0.41 10.22 6.18
CA GLY A 97 -0.21 11.52 6.04
C GLY A 97 -1.57 11.63 6.73
N HIS A 98 -2.31 12.68 6.39
CA HIS A 98 -3.67 12.85 6.89
C HIS A 98 -4.67 11.90 6.21
N GLY A 99 -5.55 11.33 7.02
CA GLY A 99 -6.76 10.65 6.60
C GLY A 99 -7.99 11.36 7.17
N GLU A 100 -9.08 11.32 6.44
CA GLU A 100 -10.36 11.88 6.85
C GLU A 100 -11.51 10.95 6.51
N THR A 101 -12.64 11.14 7.17
CA THR A 101 -13.86 10.37 6.93
C THR A 101 -15.01 11.28 6.53
N MET A 102 -15.92 10.75 5.73
CA MET A 102 -17.16 11.40 5.34
C MET A 102 -18.34 10.46 5.62
N ASP A 103 -19.32 10.94 6.34
CA ASP A 103 -20.58 10.22 6.57
C ASP A 103 -21.34 10.01 5.25
N LEU A 104 -21.86 8.80 5.08
CA LEU A 104 -22.69 8.46 3.93
C LEU A 104 -24.19 8.65 4.29
N SER A 105 -24.99 9.12 3.33
CA SER A 105 -26.43 9.42 3.53
C SER A 105 -27.27 8.22 3.95
N GLU A 106 -26.85 7.01 3.60
CA GLU A 106 -27.54 5.75 3.96
C GLU A 106 -26.92 5.08 5.19
N GLY A 107 -26.03 5.79 5.90
CA GLY A 107 -25.28 5.29 7.04
C GLY A 107 -23.94 4.69 6.66
N GLY A 108 -23.01 4.68 7.62
CA GLY A 108 -21.61 4.32 7.41
C GLY A 108 -20.74 5.51 7.06
N GLU A 109 -19.46 5.27 6.88
CA GLU A 109 -18.45 6.29 6.63
C GLU A 109 -17.57 5.86 5.44
N MET A 110 -17.08 6.83 4.69
CA MET A 110 -16.07 6.64 3.64
C MET A 110 -14.76 7.28 4.06
N GLY A 111 -13.68 6.51 4.02
CA GLY A 111 -12.32 6.99 4.31
C GLY A 111 -11.67 7.63 3.09
N TYR A 112 -10.89 8.67 3.34
CA TYR A 112 -10.12 9.39 2.32
C TYR A 112 -8.69 9.62 2.78
N LEU A 113 -7.73 9.44 1.87
CA LEU A 113 -6.35 9.89 2.03
C LEU A 113 -6.24 11.31 1.48
N LEU A 114 -5.65 12.24 2.26
CA LEU A 114 -5.47 13.61 1.83
C LEU A 114 -4.13 13.75 1.09
N PRO A 115 -4.12 14.10 -0.20
CA PRO A 115 -2.91 14.55 -0.89
C PRO A 115 -2.54 15.97 -0.44
N VAL A 116 -1.37 16.46 -0.85
CA VAL A 116 -0.87 17.78 -0.43
C VAL A 116 -1.81 18.92 -0.77
N ASP A 117 -2.52 18.83 -1.89
CA ASP A 117 -3.52 19.75 -2.42
C ASP A 117 -4.96 19.45 -1.95
N GLY A 118 -5.12 18.41 -1.09
CA GLY A 118 -6.42 18.00 -0.55
C GLY A 118 -7.06 19.02 0.38
N THR A 119 -8.38 19.03 0.42
CA THR A 119 -9.17 19.88 1.32
C THR A 119 -10.24 19.08 2.04
N ILE A 120 -10.43 19.34 3.34
CA ILE A 120 -11.47 18.68 4.15
C ILE A 120 -12.89 19.12 3.75
N ASN A 121 -13.03 20.31 3.12
CA ASN A 121 -14.33 20.82 2.72
C ASN A 121 -14.90 20.14 1.48
N ASN A 122 -14.10 19.40 0.72
CA ASN A 122 -14.53 18.71 -0.49
C ASN A 122 -13.69 17.42 -0.71
N LEU A 123 -13.82 16.49 0.21
CA LEU A 123 -13.06 15.23 0.20
C LEU A 123 -13.22 14.44 -1.09
N TYR A 124 -14.44 14.33 -1.58
CA TYR A 124 -14.74 13.54 -2.78
C TYR A 124 -13.96 13.99 -4.03
N VAL A 125 -13.78 15.30 -4.20
CA VAL A 125 -13.05 15.84 -5.38
C VAL A 125 -11.55 15.92 -5.14
N SER A 126 -11.14 16.37 -3.95
CA SER A 126 -9.74 16.73 -3.67
C SER A 126 -8.92 15.64 -3.02
N SER A 127 -9.53 14.54 -2.57
CA SER A 127 -8.87 13.46 -1.83
C SER A 127 -9.02 12.12 -2.53
N ILE A 128 -8.31 11.12 -2.07
CA ILE A 128 -8.32 9.77 -2.65
C ILE A 128 -9.19 8.88 -1.76
N GLY A 129 -10.34 8.44 -2.26
CA GLY A 129 -11.24 7.54 -1.54
C GLY A 129 -10.66 6.12 -1.43
N MET A 130 -10.95 5.44 -0.33
CA MET A 130 -10.54 4.05 -0.14
C MET A 130 -11.17 3.13 -1.20
N ASP A 131 -12.37 3.46 -1.68
CA ASP A 131 -13.01 2.76 -2.80
C ASP A 131 -12.31 3.00 -4.14
N GLU A 132 -11.68 4.18 -4.32
CA GLU A 132 -10.85 4.49 -5.50
C GLU A 132 -9.59 3.62 -5.51
N LEU A 133 -8.94 3.42 -4.35
CA LEU A 133 -7.80 2.50 -4.21
C LEU A 133 -8.20 1.06 -4.55
N GLU A 134 -9.35 0.61 -4.08
CA GLU A 134 -9.86 -0.72 -4.40
C GLU A 134 -10.08 -0.89 -5.91
N LYS A 135 -10.74 0.07 -6.56
CA LYS A 135 -10.98 0.06 -8.02
C LYS A 135 -9.68 0.02 -8.81
N ILE A 136 -8.68 0.83 -8.43
CA ILE A 136 -7.36 0.81 -9.10
C ILE A 136 -6.68 -0.54 -8.91
N SER A 137 -6.79 -1.15 -7.72
CA SER A 137 -6.26 -2.49 -7.46
C SER A 137 -6.84 -3.56 -8.38
N LEU A 138 -8.12 -3.43 -8.74
CA LEU A 138 -8.77 -4.37 -9.67
C LEU A 138 -8.20 -4.28 -11.09
N MET A 139 -7.60 -3.15 -11.47
CA MET A 139 -6.96 -2.97 -12.78
C MET A 139 -5.53 -3.51 -12.82
N SER A 140 -4.88 -3.69 -11.67
CA SER A 140 -3.54 -4.26 -11.58
C SER A 140 -3.57 -5.76 -11.89
N LYS A 141 -2.60 -6.26 -12.65
CA LYS A 141 -2.38 -7.68 -12.84
C LYS A 141 -1.54 -8.32 -11.73
N ALA A 142 -0.92 -7.51 -10.88
CA ALA A 142 -0.01 -7.98 -9.84
C ALA A 142 -0.59 -9.15 -9.04
N LYS A 143 0.23 -10.13 -8.77
CA LYS A 143 -0.11 -11.29 -7.95
C LYS A 143 -0.52 -10.88 -6.54
N HIS A 144 0.27 -10.01 -5.93
CA HIS A 144 -0.02 -9.48 -4.60
C HIS A 144 0.11 -7.95 -4.58
N THR A 145 -0.88 -7.31 -3.97
CA THR A 145 -0.86 -5.87 -3.70
C THR A 145 -1.08 -5.64 -2.21
N LEU A 146 -0.16 -4.92 -1.57
CA LEU A 146 -0.22 -4.57 -0.17
C LEU A 146 -0.32 -3.04 -0.03
N TYR A 147 -1.33 -2.57 0.71
CA TYR A 147 -1.46 -1.20 1.16
C TYR A 147 -1.09 -1.11 2.64
N LEU A 148 -0.13 -0.27 2.97
CA LEU A 148 0.22 0.12 4.32
C LEU A 148 -0.15 1.59 4.49
N VAL A 149 -1.15 1.87 5.30
CA VAL A 149 -1.69 3.21 5.47
C VAL A 149 -1.47 3.66 6.91
N ASP A 150 -0.53 4.57 7.08
CA ASP A 150 -0.27 5.28 8.33
C ASP A 150 -0.97 6.65 8.30
N ALA A 151 -2.27 6.61 8.52
CA ALA A 151 -3.13 7.79 8.56
C ALA A 151 -4.17 7.65 9.66
N CYS A 152 -4.36 8.72 10.44
CA CYS A 152 -5.41 8.74 11.45
C CYS A 152 -6.77 8.95 10.76
N TYR A 153 -7.53 7.89 10.62
CA TYR A 153 -8.94 7.99 10.31
C TYR A 153 -9.70 8.20 11.63
N GLY A 154 -10.49 9.25 11.72
CA GLY A 154 -11.31 9.51 12.90
C GLY A 154 -12.44 8.49 13.10
N GLY A 155 -12.12 7.19 13.10
CA GLY A 155 -13.07 6.13 13.46
C GLY A 155 -13.24 4.95 12.52
N ILE A 156 -12.57 4.87 11.36
CA ILE A 156 -12.75 3.69 10.51
C ILE A 156 -11.66 2.65 10.75
N ALA A 157 -12.03 1.60 11.47
CA ALA A 157 -11.45 0.30 11.29
C ALA A 157 -11.77 -0.19 9.87
N ALA A 158 -10.75 -0.62 9.14
CA ALA A 158 -10.79 -1.07 7.77
C ALA A 158 -12.12 -1.71 7.33
N VAL A 159 -12.80 -1.10 6.40
CA VAL A 159 -13.93 -1.71 5.70
C VAL A 159 -13.34 -2.81 4.82
N GLY A 160 -13.48 -4.06 5.26
CA GLY A 160 -13.16 -5.22 4.43
C GLY A 160 -11.94 -6.06 4.81
N SER A 161 -11.30 -5.84 5.97
CA SER A 161 -10.38 -6.86 6.50
C SER A 161 -11.17 -8.10 6.93
N ARG A 162 -11.37 -9.03 6.00
CA ARG A 162 -11.62 -10.42 6.40
C ARG A 162 -10.38 -10.85 7.18
N GLY A 163 -10.54 -10.90 8.50
CA GLY A 163 -9.48 -11.24 9.41
C GLY A 163 -8.76 -12.50 8.95
N LEU A 164 -7.48 -12.36 8.65
CA LEU A 164 -6.59 -13.49 8.49
C LEU A 164 -6.40 -14.10 9.87
N ASN A 165 -7.21 -15.10 10.20
CA ASN A 165 -6.84 -16.05 11.22
C ASN A 165 -5.61 -16.78 10.69
N ALA A 166 -4.43 -16.36 11.14
CA ALA A 166 -3.16 -17.00 10.83
C ALA A 166 -3.15 -18.39 11.46
N SER A 167 -3.68 -19.36 10.75
CA SER A 167 -3.44 -20.78 11.06
C SER A 167 -2.14 -21.16 10.35
N SER A 168 -1.09 -21.38 11.12
CA SER A 168 0.24 -21.83 10.70
C SER A 168 0.21 -23.27 10.21
N THR A 169 -0.44 -23.56 9.10
CA THR A 169 -0.35 -24.85 8.41
C THR A 169 0.53 -24.73 7.17
N PRO A 170 1.39 -25.72 6.86
CA PRO A 170 2.23 -25.71 5.65
C PRO A 170 1.47 -25.43 4.36
N ASN A 171 0.22 -25.87 4.26
CA ASN A 171 -0.67 -25.62 3.12
C ASN A 171 -1.13 -24.14 3.01
N TYR A 172 -0.98 -23.33 4.06
CA TYR A 172 -1.38 -21.91 4.03
C TYR A 172 -0.42 -21.09 3.18
N ILE A 173 0.90 -21.25 3.40
CA ILE A 173 1.92 -20.52 2.64
C ILE A 173 1.81 -20.86 1.15
N GLU A 174 1.69 -22.14 0.82
CA GLU A 174 1.51 -22.56 -0.58
C GLU A 174 0.24 -21.96 -1.22
N LYS A 175 -0.85 -21.86 -0.47
CA LYS A 175 -2.11 -21.31 -0.97
C LYS A 175 -2.04 -19.80 -1.20
N ILE A 176 -1.43 -19.03 -0.29
CA ILE A 176 -1.30 -17.57 -0.43
C ILE A 176 -0.30 -17.17 -1.51
N THR A 177 0.74 -17.99 -1.75
CA THR A 177 1.73 -17.70 -2.80
C THR A 177 1.23 -18.02 -4.22
N LYS A 178 0.18 -18.82 -4.35
CA LYS A 178 -0.40 -19.20 -5.66
C LYS A 178 -1.53 -18.30 -6.13
N ASN A 179 -2.24 -17.64 -5.21
CA ASN A 179 -3.43 -16.87 -5.53
C ASN A 179 -3.16 -15.37 -5.47
N ARG A 180 -3.82 -14.61 -6.36
CA ARG A 180 -3.84 -13.15 -6.29
C ARG A 180 -4.46 -12.70 -4.96
N ALA A 181 -3.83 -11.75 -4.28
CA ALA A 181 -4.34 -11.17 -3.06
C ALA A 181 -4.11 -9.65 -3.01
N VAL A 182 -5.09 -8.93 -2.47
CA VAL A 182 -5.00 -7.51 -2.11
C VAL A 182 -5.23 -7.39 -0.61
N GLN A 183 -4.33 -6.71 0.09
CA GLN A 183 -4.39 -6.51 1.54
C GLN A 183 -4.23 -5.02 1.86
N ILE A 184 -5.01 -4.54 2.82
CA ILE A 184 -4.93 -3.17 3.35
C ILE A 184 -4.70 -3.29 4.86
N ILE A 185 -3.66 -2.61 5.36
CA ILE A 185 -3.32 -2.48 6.77
C ILE A 185 -3.34 -0.98 7.09
N THR A 186 -4.15 -0.60 8.07
CA THR A 186 -4.31 0.77 8.55
C THR A 186 -4.03 0.86 10.04
#